data_3bf89c4b192413962d2f9aefdd201b9a
#
_entry.id   3bf89c4b192413962d2f9aefdd201b9a
#
_cell.length_a   1.000
_cell.length_b   1.000
_cell.length_c   1.000
_cell.angle_alpha   90.00
_cell.angle_beta   90.00
_cell.angle_gamma   90.00
#
_symmetry.space_group_name_H-M   'P 1'
#
loop_
_entity.id
_entity.type
_entity.pdbx_description
1 polymer ?
#
loop_
_entity_poly.entity_id
_entity_poly.type
_entity_poly.pdbx_seq_one_letter_code
_entity_poly.pdbx_strand_id
1 'polypeptide(L)'
;EMKMVLMGSGYKQCLHQATAVGAYSDILPKKKVVLILSPQWFTKNGLDPDAYASRFSERLYLEMMDNKNISEKLKKRLTKRLKIYLASDSKQLERINLYERQYFNHNLNPVEHIKNKVFRGFMDFKEDYTLAKQLSSGTTADAGIINKRDINFQRLMGEAQSEGEKACTNNDFGEYD
;
A
#
# COMPACT_ATOMS: atom_id res chain seq x y z
N GLU A 1 -18.35 19.32 -0.88
CA GLU A 1 -17.97 18.21 0.01
C GLU A 1 -16.67 17.58 -0.51
N MET A 2 -15.65 17.48 0.34
CA MET A 2 -14.38 16.85 -0.05
C MET A 2 -14.43 15.38 0.40
N LYS A 3 -14.45 14.47 -0.56
CA LYS A 3 -14.31 13.04 -0.28
C LYS A 3 -12.81 12.72 -0.18
N MET A 4 -12.39 12.11 0.90
CA MET A 4 -11.01 11.74 1.16
C MET A 4 -10.94 10.26 1.52
N VAL A 5 -9.97 9.55 0.96
CA VAL A 5 -9.65 8.17 1.33
C VAL A 5 -8.32 8.18 2.06
N LEU A 6 -8.31 7.69 3.30
CA LEU A 6 -7.10 7.52 4.09
C LEU A 6 -6.63 6.08 4.00
N MET A 7 -5.37 5.90 3.66
CA MET A 7 -4.76 4.58 3.55
C MET A 7 -3.44 4.56 4.29
N GLY A 8 -3.36 3.74 5.31
CA GLY A 8 -2.14 3.59 6.08
C GLY A 8 -2.24 2.44 7.08
N SER A 9 -1.10 1.93 7.48
CA SER A 9 -0.96 1.05 8.64
C SER A 9 0.50 1.05 9.08
N GLY A 10 0.77 0.58 10.29
CA GLY A 10 2.14 0.39 10.77
C GLY A 10 2.96 -0.45 9.79
N TYR A 11 4.23 -0.13 9.65
CA TYR A 11 5.20 -0.80 8.75
C TYR A 11 4.92 -0.70 7.25
N LYS A 12 3.98 0.13 6.79
CA LYS A 12 3.82 0.42 5.36
C LYS A 12 4.88 1.41 4.90
N GLN A 13 5.69 0.97 3.98
CA GLN A 13 6.84 1.69 3.43
C GLN A 13 6.53 2.28 2.05
N CYS A 14 7.42 3.11 1.51
CA CYS A 14 7.20 3.80 0.25
C CYS A 14 6.81 2.88 -0.93
N LEU A 15 7.36 1.66 -0.97
CA LEU A 15 7.03 0.71 -2.04
C LEU A 15 5.59 0.18 -1.93
N HIS A 16 5.06 -0.01 -0.70
CA HIS A 16 3.64 -0.32 -0.50
C HIS A 16 2.75 0.85 -0.95
N GLN A 17 3.15 2.08 -0.61
CA GLN A 17 2.42 3.28 -1.01
C GLN A 17 2.43 3.45 -2.54
N ALA A 18 3.56 3.21 -3.20
CA ALA A 18 3.65 3.27 -4.65
C ALA A 18 2.72 2.24 -5.32
N THR A 19 2.65 1.02 -4.78
CA THR A 19 1.75 -0.02 -5.27
C THR A 19 0.28 0.38 -5.06
N ALA A 20 -0.06 0.92 -3.89
CA ALA A 20 -1.41 1.37 -3.59
C ALA A 20 -1.85 2.55 -4.47
N VAL A 21 -0.99 3.54 -4.68
CA VAL A 21 -1.28 4.65 -5.60
C VAL A 21 -1.45 4.14 -7.02
N GLY A 22 -0.61 3.21 -7.46
CA GLY A 22 -0.75 2.56 -8.76
C GLY A 22 -2.08 1.80 -8.90
N ALA A 23 -2.52 1.11 -7.86
CA ALA A 23 -3.78 0.38 -7.84
C ALA A 23 -5.01 1.30 -7.95
N TYR A 24 -4.99 2.40 -7.20
CA TYR A 24 -6.17 3.26 -7.05
C TYR A 24 -6.18 4.52 -7.93
N SER A 25 -5.13 4.79 -8.70
CA SER A 25 -5.01 6.03 -9.48
C SER A 25 -6.16 6.25 -10.48
N ASP A 26 -6.84 5.20 -10.90
CA ASP A 26 -7.99 5.29 -11.82
C ASP A 26 -9.25 5.83 -11.16
N ILE A 27 -9.47 5.47 -9.90
CA ILE A 27 -10.69 5.79 -9.17
C ILE A 27 -10.53 7.01 -8.27
N LEU A 28 -9.33 7.56 -8.12
CA LEU A 28 -9.09 8.73 -7.29
C LEU A 28 -9.71 9.99 -7.89
N PRO A 29 -10.62 10.67 -7.17
CA PRO A 29 -11.22 11.91 -7.64
C PRO A 29 -10.14 12.96 -7.91
N LYS A 30 -10.20 13.58 -9.09
CA LYS A 30 -9.24 14.62 -9.51
C LYS A 30 -7.76 14.18 -9.48
N LYS A 31 -7.49 12.89 -9.29
CA LYS A 31 -6.12 12.30 -9.25
C LYS A 31 -5.16 13.02 -8.28
N LYS A 32 -5.67 13.50 -7.16
CA LYS A 32 -4.87 14.15 -6.12
C LYS A 32 -4.52 13.16 -5.03
N VAL A 33 -3.23 13.06 -4.70
CA VAL A 33 -2.69 12.18 -3.67
C VAL A 33 -1.77 12.98 -2.77
N VAL A 34 -1.90 12.79 -1.47
CA VAL A 34 -0.95 13.26 -0.46
C VAL A 34 -0.23 12.05 0.10
N LEU A 35 1.08 11.98 -0.08
CA LEU A 35 1.92 10.94 0.49
C LEU A 35 2.60 11.48 1.74
N ILE A 36 2.35 10.80 2.85
CA ILE A 36 3.04 11.07 4.11
C ILE A 36 4.18 10.06 4.22
N LEU A 37 5.41 10.54 4.12
CA LEU A 37 6.61 9.72 4.19
C LEU A 37 7.28 9.94 5.55
N SER A 38 7.52 8.87 6.27
CA SER A 38 8.25 8.92 7.53
C SER A 38 9.76 8.79 7.28
N PRO A 39 10.60 9.68 7.85
CA PRO A 39 12.06 9.61 7.68
C PRO A 39 12.68 8.28 8.13
N GLN A 40 12.09 7.62 9.11
CA GLN A 40 12.54 6.31 9.61
C GLN A 40 12.64 5.20 8.55
N TRP A 41 11.98 5.37 7.39
CA TRP A 41 12.06 4.40 6.30
C TRP A 41 13.24 4.63 5.34
N PHE A 42 13.99 5.72 5.53
CA PHE A 42 15.15 6.07 4.70
C PHE A 42 16.46 5.71 5.41
N THR A 43 16.54 4.48 5.90
CA THR A 43 17.73 3.96 6.56
C THR A 43 18.81 3.58 5.55
N LYS A 44 20.08 3.55 6.00
CA LYS A 44 21.23 3.11 5.18
C LYS A 44 21.04 1.69 4.63
N ASN A 45 20.39 0.82 5.38
CA ASN A 45 20.17 -0.59 5.01
C ASN A 45 18.95 -0.78 4.08
N GLY A 46 18.20 0.30 3.79
CA GLY A 46 16.99 0.22 2.97
C GLY A 46 15.79 -0.38 3.72
N LEU A 47 14.89 -0.98 2.95
CA LEU A 47 13.70 -1.63 3.49
C LEU A 47 14.07 -2.98 4.13
N ASP A 48 13.42 -3.30 5.25
CA ASP A 48 13.47 -4.65 5.83
C ASP A 48 12.60 -5.60 4.98
N PRO A 49 13.18 -6.67 4.39
CA PRO A 49 12.44 -7.59 3.55
C PRO A 49 11.30 -8.31 4.27
N ASP A 50 11.51 -8.75 5.51
CA ASP A 50 10.49 -9.50 6.26
C ASP A 50 9.33 -8.60 6.68
N ALA A 51 9.63 -7.38 7.13
CA ALA A 51 8.62 -6.37 7.41
C ALA A 51 7.84 -5.99 6.14
N TYR A 52 8.52 -5.93 4.99
CA TYR A 52 7.88 -5.69 3.72
C TYR A 52 6.95 -6.85 3.33
N ALA A 53 7.43 -8.07 3.34
CA ALA A 53 6.67 -9.26 2.95
C ALA A 53 5.41 -9.45 3.83
N SER A 54 5.52 -9.20 5.15
CA SER A 54 4.40 -9.32 6.09
C SER A 54 3.23 -8.36 5.80
N ARG A 55 3.48 -7.26 5.11
CA ARG A 55 2.49 -6.21 4.76
C ARG A 55 2.19 -6.12 3.27
N PHE A 56 2.79 -6.98 2.48
CA PHE A 56 2.54 -7.02 1.04
C PHE A 56 1.09 -7.40 0.75
N SER A 57 0.46 -6.64 -0.13
CA SER A 57 -0.88 -6.92 -0.63
C SER A 57 -0.82 -7.35 -2.09
N GLU A 58 -1.04 -8.62 -2.31
CA GLU A 58 -1.11 -9.20 -3.65
C GLU A 58 -2.25 -8.59 -4.47
N ARG A 59 -3.37 -8.29 -3.81
CA ARG A 59 -4.52 -7.62 -4.46
C ARG A 59 -4.12 -6.24 -5.01
N LEU A 60 -3.50 -5.39 -4.20
CA LEU A 60 -3.05 -4.08 -4.66
C LEU A 60 -2.02 -4.18 -5.80
N TYR A 61 -1.18 -5.21 -5.76
CA TYR A 61 -0.24 -5.46 -6.85
C TYR A 61 -0.98 -5.80 -8.14
N LEU A 62 -1.98 -6.68 -8.10
CA LEU A 62 -2.78 -7.05 -9.26
C LEU A 62 -3.59 -5.88 -9.82
N GLU A 63 -4.22 -5.08 -8.96
CA GLU A 63 -4.92 -3.85 -9.38
C GLU A 63 -3.96 -2.86 -10.08
N MET A 64 -2.76 -2.69 -9.54
CA MET A 64 -1.72 -1.89 -10.21
C MET A 64 -1.33 -2.49 -11.56
N MET A 65 -1.23 -3.82 -11.67
CA MET A 65 -0.91 -4.49 -12.92
C MET A 65 -2.03 -4.35 -13.96
N ASP A 66 -3.29 -4.38 -13.54
CA ASP A 66 -4.46 -4.22 -14.41
C ASP A 66 -4.69 -2.75 -14.82
N ASN A 67 -4.15 -1.80 -14.05
CA ASN A 67 -4.32 -0.38 -14.31
C ASN A 67 -3.65 0.05 -15.63
N LYS A 68 -4.46 0.43 -16.62
CA LYS A 68 -4.00 0.81 -17.97
C LYS A 68 -3.28 2.17 -18.00
N ASN A 69 -3.48 3.01 -16.98
CA ASN A 69 -2.83 4.33 -16.91
C ASN A 69 -1.39 4.24 -16.40
N ILE A 70 -0.95 3.08 -15.88
CA ILE A 70 0.42 2.84 -15.45
C ILE A 70 1.23 2.25 -16.60
N SER A 71 2.32 2.91 -16.96
CA SER A 71 3.18 2.41 -18.03
C SER A 71 3.80 1.04 -17.71
N GLU A 72 3.94 0.19 -18.71
CA GLU A 72 4.56 -1.13 -18.55
C GLU A 72 5.99 -1.03 -17.98
N LYS A 73 6.74 -0.01 -18.40
CA LYS A 73 8.09 0.26 -17.88
C LYS A 73 8.07 0.46 -16.35
N LEU A 74 7.08 1.19 -15.83
CA LEU A 74 6.95 1.42 -14.39
C LEU A 74 6.53 0.13 -13.68
N LYS A 75 5.57 -0.62 -14.23
CA LYS A 75 5.15 -1.93 -13.70
C LYS A 75 6.32 -2.90 -13.59
N LYS A 76 7.11 -3.05 -14.66
CA LYS A 76 8.34 -3.88 -14.67
C LYS A 76 9.34 -3.44 -13.60
N ARG A 77 9.58 -2.13 -13.46
CA ARG A 77 10.50 -1.59 -12.46
C ARG A 77 10.03 -1.88 -11.03
N LEU A 78 8.75 -1.67 -10.75
CA LEU A 78 8.17 -1.97 -9.44
C LEU A 78 8.22 -3.47 -9.15
N THR A 79 7.81 -4.31 -10.09
CA THR A 79 7.86 -5.78 -9.95
C THR A 79 9.27 -6.28 -9.66
N LYS A 80 10.28 -5.78 -10.38
CA LYS A 80 11.67 -6.12 -10.11
C LYS A 80 12.08 -5.78 -8.69
N ARG A 81 11.65 -4.62 -8.19
CA ARG A 81 11.95 -4.18 -6.85
C ARG A 81 11.21 -4.99 -5.78
N LEU A 82 9.94 -5.29 -5.99
CA LEU A 82 9.13 -6.15 -5.12
C LEU A 82 9.76 -7.52 -4.93
N LYS A 83 10.24 -8.14 -6.00
CA LYS A 83 10.88 -9.47 -5.95
C LYS A 83 12.09 -9.53 -5.02
N ILE A 84 12.86 -8.44 -4.92
CA ILE A 84 14.00 -8.36 -4.00
C ILE A 84 13.52 -8.45 -2.55
N TYR A 85 12.45 -7.74 -2.20
CA TYR A 85 11.92 -7.71 -0.84
C TYR A 85 10.97 -8.87 -0.50
N LEU A 86 10.50 -9.62 -1.49
CA LEU A 86 9.71 -10.82 -1.30
C LEU A 86 10.57 -12.10 -1.37
N ALA A 87 11.89 -11.98 -1.49
CA ALA A 87 12.78 -13.12 -1.63
C ALA A 87 12.75 -14.07 -0.42
N SER A 88 12.42 -13.57 0.78
CA SER A 88 12.25 -14.37 2.00
C SER A 88 10.94 -15.16 2.03
N ASP A 89 9.91 -14.73 1.28
CA ASP A 89 8.63 -15.44 1.16
C ASP A 89 8.52 -16.14 -0.20
N SER A 90 8.94 -17.39 -0.25
CA SER A 90 8.97 -18.19 -1.48
C SER A 90 7.59 -18.30 -2.15
N LYS A 91 6.50 -18.37 -1.37
CA LYS A 91 5.14 -18.50 -1.90
C LYS A 91 4.68 -17.22 -2.58
N GLN A 92 4.93 -16.07 -1.95
CA GLN A 92 4.61 -14.79 -2.57
C GLN A 92 5.47 -14.55 -3.80
N LEU A 93 6.76 -14.85 -3.72
CA LEU A 93 7.68 -14.70 -4.85
C LEU A 93 7.28 -15.56 -6.05
N GLU A 94 6.86 -16.81 -5.82
CA GLU A 94 6.38 -17.71 -6.90
C GLU A 94 5.16 -17.12 -7.61
N ARG A 95 4.19 -16.57 -6.85
CA ARG A 95 3.01 -15.91 -7.42
C ARG A 95 3.39 -14.68 -8.23
N ILE A 96 4.29 -13.83 -7.72
CA ILE A 96 4.76 -12.66 -8.47
C ILE A 96 5.47 -13.08 -9.78
N ASN A 97 6.25 -14.14 -9.76
CA ASN A 97 6.86 -14.69 -10.97
C ASN A 97 5.83 -15.19 -11.98
N LEU A 98 4.74 -15.80 -11.51
CA LEU A 98 3.61 -16.20 -12.34
C LEU A 98 2.95 -14.99 -13.01
N TYR A 99 2.69 -13.93 -12.23
CA TYR A 99 2.11 -12.69 -12.75
C TYR A 99 3.03 -11.98 -13.74
N GLU A 100 4.33 -11.95 -13.46
CA GLU A 100 5.33 -11.40 -14.38
C GLU A 100 5.27 -12.11 -15.76
N ARG A 101 5.17 -13.44 -15.78
CA ARG A 101 4.99 -14.20 -17.01
C ARG A 101 3.66 -13.89 -17.70
N GLN A 102 2.60 -13.72 -16.95
CA GLN A 102 1.29 -13.38 -17.48
C GLN A 102 1.26 -12.00 -18.13
N TYR A 103 1.71 -10.98 -17.41
CA TYR A 103 1.53 -9.58 -17.81
C TYR A 103 2.59 -9.10 -18.80
N PHE A 104 3.81 -9.61 -18.72
CA PHE A 104 4.91 -9.09 -19.54
C PHE A 104 5.38 -10.06 -20.62
N ASN A 105 5.36 -11.35 -20.36
CA ASN A 105 5.90 -12.34 -21.27
C ASN A 105 4.81 -13.05 -22.06
N HIS A 106 3.56 -13.01 -21.60
CA HIS A 106 2.40 -13.68 -22.22
C HIS A 106 2.61 -15.17 -22.47
N ASN A 107 3.36 -15.86 -21.61
CA ASN A 107 3.79 -17.24 -21.81
C ASN A 107 3.31 -18.21 -20.72
N LEU A 108 2.12 -17.98 -20.16
CA LEU A 108 1.48 -18.94 -19.27
C LEU A 108 1.00 -20.16 -20.06
N ASN A 109 1.20 -21.35 -19.49
CA ASN A 109 0.53 -22.52 -20.01
C ASN A 109 -0.98 -22.51 -19.62
N PRO A 110 -1.84 -23.27 -20.32
CA PRO A 110 -3.28 -23.25 -20.06
C PRO A 110 -3.66 -23.59 -18.61
N VAL A 111 -2.94 -24.51 -17.98
CA VAL A 111 -3.18 -24.91 -16.58
C VAL A 111 -2.85 -23.77 -15.62
N GLU A 112 -1.73 -23.10 -15.81
CA GLU A 112 -1.34 -21.93 -15.02
C GLU A 112 -2.34 -20.79 -15.17
N HIS A 113 -2.85 -20.59 -16.40
CA HIS A 113 -3.86 -19.57 -16.66
C HIS A 113 -5.17 -19.85 -15.89
N ILE A 114 -5.65 -21.09 -15.91
CA ILE A 114 -6.85 -21.50 -15.16
C ILE A 114 -6.62 -21.37 -13.66
N LYS A 115 -5.49 -21.88 -13.14
CA LYS A 115 -5.15 -21.77 -11.72
C LYS A 115 -5.13 -20.30 -11.28
N ASN A 116 -4.53 -19.42 -12.06
CA ASN A 116 -4.47 -18.00 -11.75
C ASN A 116 -5.85 -17.34 -11.73
N LYS A 117 -6.70 -17.67 -12.70
CA LYS A 117 -8.08 -17.18 -12.77
C LYS A 117 -8.90 -17.61 -11.56
N VAL A 118 -8.81 -18.90 -11.19
CA VAL A 118 -9.50 -19.45 -10.01
C VAL A 118 -9.00 -18.79 -8.72
N PHE A 119 -7.69 -18.61 -8.59
CA PHE A 119 -7.10 -17.98 -7.42
C PHE A 119 -7.52 -16.51 -7.29
N ARG A 120 -7.57 -15.76 -8.38
CA ARG A 120 -8.09 -14.38 -8.39
C ARG A 120 -9.54 -14.33 -7.95
N GLY A 121 -10.39 -15.18 -8.51
CA GLY A 121 -11.80 -15.27 -8.09
C GLY A 121 -11.96 -15.63 -6.61
N PHE A 122 -11.08 -16.47 -6.08
CA PHE A 122 -11.07 -16.77 -4.63
C PHE A 122 -10.67 -15.55 -3.79
N MET A 123 -9.67 -14.77 -4.22
CA MET A 123 -9.30 -13.54 -3.52
C MET A 123 -10.45 -12.51 -3.51
N ASP A 124 -11.10 -12.33 -4.66
CA ASP A 124 -12.27 -11.44 -4.78
C ASP A 124 -13.36 -11.88 -3.81
N PHE A 125 -13.73 -13.15 -3.83
CA PHE A 125 -14.72 -13.70 -2.90
C PHE A 125 -14.35 -13.50 -1.42
N LYS A 126 -13.08 -13.72 -1.06
CA LYS A 126 -12.61 -13.53 0.31
C LYS A 126 -12.72 -12.08 0.76
N GLU A 127 -12.41 -11.13 -0.12
CA GLU A 127 -12.55 -9.70 0.18
C GLU A 127 -14.02 -9.30 0.34
N ASP A 128 -14.88 -9.71 -0.57
CA ASP A 128 -16.32 -9.46 -0.50
C ASP A 128 -16.93 -10.04 0.77
N TYR A 129 -16.54 -11.26 1.13
CA TYR A 129 -16.97 -11.89 2.38
C TYR A 129 -16.49 -11.11 3.60
N THR A 130 -15.24 -10.66 3.61
CA THR A 130 -14.67 -9.89 4.72
C THR A 130 -15.38 -8.53 4.85
N LEU A 131 -15.62 -7.86 3.73
CA LEU A 131 -16.37 -6.61 3.71
C LEU A 131 -17.80 -6.80 4.21
N ALA A 132 -18.52 -7.82 3.72
CA ALA A 132 -19.86 -8.14 4.16
C ALA A 132 -19.92 -8.42 5.67
N LYS A 133 -18.94 -9.15 6.19
CA LYS A 133 -18.81 -9.42 7.63
C LYS A 133 -18.56 -8.15 8.43
N GLN A 134 -17.70 -7.26 7.97
CA GLN A 134 -17.45 -5.96 8.62
C GLN A 134 -18.70 -5.08 8.62
N LEU A 135 -19.40 -5.00 7.50
CA LEU A 135 -20.66 -4.24 7.40
C LEU A 135 -21.74 -4.81 8.32
N SER A 136 -21.86 -6.15 8.42
CA SER A 136 -22.85 -6.79 9.26
C SER A 136 -22.54 -6.68 10.76
N SER A 137 -21.26 -6.57 11.13
CA SER A 137 -20.85 -6.41 12.53
C SER A 137 -21.00 -4.99 13.07
N GLY A 138 -21.44 -4.04 12.24
CA GLY A 138 -21.56 -2.64 12.62
C GLY A 138 -20.22 -1.95 12.90
N THR A 139 -19.10 -2.66 12.75
CA THR A 139 -17.75 -2.11 12.78
C THR A 139 -17.41 -1.45 11.44
N THR A 140 -18.26 -0.56 10.97
CA THR A 140 -17.78 0.49 10.09
C THR A 140 -16.76 1.25 10.93
N ALA A 141 -15.50 1.16 10.56
CA ALA A 141 -14.55 2.14 11.04
C ALA A 141 -15.25 3.48 10.84
N ASP A 142 -15.49 4.17 11.93
CA ASP A 142 -16.13 5.48 11.88
C ASP A 142 -15.17 6.33 11.03
N ALA A 143 -15.43 6.35 9.74
CA ALA A 143 -14.75 7.24 8.83
C ALA A 143 -15.30 8.61 9.22
N GLY A 144 -14.74 9.13 10.31
CA GLY A 144 -15.12 10.41 10.85
C GLY A 144 -15.14 11.38 9.67
N ILE A 145 -16.32 11.87 9.34
CA ILE A 145 -16.44 12.90 8.31
C ILE A 145 -15.68 14.10 8.88
N ILE A 146 -14.41 14.20 8.51
CA ILE A 146 -13.60 15.35 8.89
C ILE A 146 -14.22 16.54 8.16
N ASN A 147 -15.02 17.28 8.87
CA ASN A 147 -15.61 18.49 8.34
C ASN A 147 -14.49 19.52 8.16
N LYS A 148 -14.25 19.94 6.93
CA LYS A 148 -13.18 20.90 6.60
C LYS A 148 -13.23 22.19 7.43
N ARG A 149 -14.39 22.52 8.00
CA ARG A 149 -14.57 23.71 8.86
C ARG A 149 -13.97 23.54 10.26
N ASP A 150 -13.76 22.30 10.70
CA ASP A 150 -13.34 22.01 12.09
C ASP A 150 -11.82 21.77 12.19
N ILE A 151 -11.10 21.77 11.06
CA ILE A 151 -9.66 21.57 11.06
C ILE A 151 -8.96 22.91 11.16
N ASN A 152 -8.45 23.24 12.35
CA ASN A 152 -7.51 24.33 12.53
C ASN A 152 -6.07 23.81 12.39
N PHE A 153 -5.53 23.89 11.16
CA PHE A 153 -4.18 23.43 10.87
C PHE A 153 -3.09 24.15 11.68
N GLN A 154 -3.26 25.43 12.00
CA GLN A 154 -2.29 26.18 12.80
C GLN A 154 -2.26 25.66 14.23
N ARG A 155 -3.43 25.37 14.82
CA ARG A 155 -3.51 24.76 16.14
C ARG A 155 -2.88 23.37 16.15
N LEU A 156 -3.22 22.53 15.18
CA LEU A 156 -2.65 21.17 15.07
C LEU A 156 -1.14 21.17 14.86
N MET A 157 -0.61 22.12 14.08
CA MET A 157 0.84 22.28 13.94
C MET A 157 1.49 22.70 15.24
N GLY A 158 0.89 23.64 15.97
CA GLY A 158 1.40 24.07 17.29
C GLY A 158 1.37 22.95 18.33
N GLU A 159 0.31 22.15 18.35
CA GLU A 159 0.20 20.96 19.21
C GLU A 159 1.25 19.91 18.85
N ALA A 160 1.41 19.59 17.56
CA ALA A 160 2.40 18.62 17.09
C ALA A 160 3.84 19.08 17.38
N GLN A 161 4.14 20.37 17.22
CA GLN A 161 5.44 20.94 17.55
C GLN A 161 5.71 20.85 19.05
N SER A 162 4.73 21.25 19.89
CA SER A 162 4.85 21.18 21.35
C SER A 162 5.02 19.74 21.85
N GLU A 163 4.32 18.79 21.24
CA GLU A 163 4.48 17.36 21.56
C GLU A 163 5.81 16.80 21.08
N GLY A 164 6.27 17.21 19.91
CA GLY A 164 7.59 16.87 19.40
C GLY A 164 8.73 17.38 20.29
N GLU A 165 8.64 18.64 20.73
CA GLU A 165 9.62 19.23 21.64
C GLU A 165 9.65 18.54 23.01
N LYS A 166 8.51 18.04 23.52
CA LYS A 166 8.44 17.26 24.75
C LYS A 166 9.00 15.83 24.60
N ALA A 167 8.87 15.26 23.40
CA ALA A 167 9.34 13.91 23.11
C ALA A 167 10.84 13.86 22.78
N CYS A 168 11.42 14.98 22.32
CA CYS A 168 12.85 15.09 22.07
C CYS A 168 13.62 15.18 23.40
N THR A 169 14.45 14.19 23.66
CA THR A 169 15.30 14.15 24.88
C THR A 169 16.63 14.87 24.71
N ASN A 170 16.97 15.24 23.48
CA ASN A 170 18.14 16.07 23.16
C ASN A 170 17.78 17.06 22.04
N ASN A 171 18.62 18.09 21.88
CA ASN A 171 18.42 19.15 20.88
C ASN A 171 18.90 18.76 19.46
N ASP A 172 19.41 17.55 19.28
CA ASP A 172 19.98 17.06 18.02
C ASP A 172 18.99 16.14 17.28
N PHE A 173 18.02 16.74 16.60
CA PHE A 173 17.17 16.10 15.57
C PHE A 173 16.51 14.76 15.93
N GLY A 174 16.26 14.49 17.21
CA GLY A 174 15.50 13.31 17.61
C GLY A 174 16.28 11.99 17.55
N GLU A 175 17.59 12.01 17.67
CA GLU A 175 18.36 10.81 17.99
C GLU A 175 18.04 10.38 19.43
N TYR A 176 17.51 9.18 19.56
CA TYR A 176 17.32 8.52 20.85
C TYR A 176 18.63 7.80 21.20
N ASP A 177 19.12 8.07 22.38
CA ASP A 177 20.23 7.28 22.97
C ASP A 177 19.79 5.84 23.26
#